data_d243e3e4a818edd34611dd9f15f4b4b7
#
_entry.id   d243e3e4a818edd34611dd9f15f4b4b7
#
_cell.length_a   1.000
_cell.length_b   1.000
_cell.length_c   1.000
_cell.angle_alpha   90.00
_cell.angle_beta   90.00
_cell.angle_gamma   90.00
#
_symmetry.space_group_name_H-M   'P 1'
#
loop_
_entity.id
_entity.type
_entity.pdbx_description
1 polymer ?
#
loop_
_entity_poly.entity_id
_entity_poly.type
_entity_poly.pdbx_seq_one_letter_code
_entity_poly.pdbx_strand_id
1 'polypeptide(L)'
;EYDRVTAGLDALLASYGYMRHGGYYTCRETCGKTIVCFCHFGITAVLLSHLWNVSPFTVLHGAFLAPSSVTVLNAEERQPGIAYFRCQMLGDTSHLLMGGEPVSYYASYADPFQG
;
A
#
# COMPACT_ATOMS: atom_id res chain seq x y z
N GLU A 1 -4.27 16.83 4.06
CA GLU A 1 -3.78 16.00 2.94
C GLU A 1 -3.92 14.50 3.22
N TYR A 2 -3.48 14.08 4.40
CA TYR A 2 -3.64 12.68 4.83
C TYR A 2 -5.12 12.25 4.77
N ASP A 3 -5.99 13.04 5.36
CA ASP A 3 -7.42 12.71 5.41
C ASP A 3 -8.05 12.67 4.01
N ARG A 4 -7.60 13.53 3.13
CA ARG A 4 -8.10 13.57 1.75
C ARG A 4 -7.69 12.30 0.99
N VAL A 5 -6.45 11.87 1.16
CA VAL A 5 -5.93 10.68 0.49
C VAL A 5 -6.65 9.43 1.00
N THR A 6 -6.78 9.29 2.31
CA THR A 6 -7.43 8.11 2.90
C THR A 6 -8.92 8.07 2.58
N ALA A 7 -9.59 9.23 2.57
CA ALA A 7 -11.00 9.29 2.17
C ALA A 7 -11.17 8.91 0.70
N GLY A 8 -10.23 9.32 -0.16
CA GLY A 8 -10.25 8.93 -1.57
C GLY A 8 -10.07 7.45 -1.77
N LEU A 9 -9.17 6.83 -1.02
CA LEU A 9 -8.99 5.37 -1.05
C LEU A 9 -10.25 4.65 -0.60
N ASP A 10 -10.85 5.09 0.50
CA ASP A 10 -12.06 4.45 1.02
C ASP A 10 -13.23 4.60 0.04
N ALA A 11 -13.34 5.75 -0.64
CA ALA A 11 -14.35 5.96 -1.67
C ALA A 11 -14.12 5.01 -2.86
N LEU A 12 -12.88 4.85 -3.28
CA LEU A 12 -12.53 3.92 -4.36
C LEU A 12 -12.90 2.48 -3.98
N LEU A 13 -12.50 2.04 -2.78
CA LEU A 13 -12.78 0.70 -2.32
C LEU A 13 -14.28 0.47 -2.15
N ALA A 14 -15.03 1.48 -1.68
CA ALA A 14 -16.48 1.39 -1.59
C ALA A 14 -17.14 1.18 -2.94
N SER A 15 -16.60 1.76 -4.00
CA SER A 15 -17.11 1.57 -5.36
C SER A 15 -16.93 0.14 -5.86
N TYR A 16 -16.05 -0.63 -5.22
CA TYR A 16 -15.84 -2.06 -5.49
C TYR A 16 -16.46 -2.96 -4.41
N GLY A 17 -17.24 -2.38 -3.53
CA GLY A 17 -18.00 -3.16 -2.54
C GLY A 17 -17.34 -3.30 -1.19
N TYR A 18 -16.21 -2.63 -0.93
CA TYR A 18 -15.51 -2.70 0.34
C TYR A 18 -15.77 -1.42 1.14
N MET A 19 -16.55 -1.56 2.20
CA MET A 19 -16.97 -0.43 3.04
C MET A 19 -16.17 -0.42 4.34
N ARG A 20 -15.54 0.70 4.65
CA ARG A 20 -14.75 0.81 5.87
C ARG A 20 -15.60 0.94 7.12
N HIS A 21 -15.24 0.17 8.13
CA HIS A 21 -15.83 0.22 9.47
C HIS A 21 -14.70 0.22 10.50
N GLY A 22 -14.33 1.42 10.99
CA GLY A 22 -13.21 1.52 11.92
C GLY A 22 -11.91 1.05 11.30
N GLY A 23 -11.38 -0.07 11.75
CA GLY A 23 -10.11 -0.61 11.27
C GLY A 23 -10.23 -1.75 10.27
N TYR A 24 -11.42 -2.05 9.78
CA TYR A 24 -11.62 -3.15 8.82
C TYR A 24 -12.63 -2.75 7.75
N TYR A 25 -12.79 -3.61 6.75
CA TYR A 25 -13.74 -3.39 5.66
C TYR A 25 -14.77 -4.51 5.65
N THR A 26 -16.00 -4.16 5.28
CA THR A 26 -17.05 -5.17 5.04
C THR A 26 -17.30 -5.27 3.55
N CYS A 27 -17.70 -6.46 3.10
CA CYS A 27 -18.07 -6.69 1.71
C CYS A 27 -19.21 -7.72 1.65
N ARG A 28 -20.08 -7.61 0.65
CA ARG A 28 -21.18 -8.55 0.45
C ARG A 28 -20.73 -9.79 -0.29
N GLU A 29 -19.79 -9.59 -1.22
CA GLU A 29 -19.26 -10.65 -2.05
C GLU A 29 -17.82 -10.35 -2.42
N THR A 30 -17.06 -11.38 -2.71
CA THR A 30 -15.67 -11.21 -3.12
C THR A 30 -15.60 -10.49 -4.47
N CYS A 31 -14.81 -9.43 -4.53
CA CYS A 31 -14.54 -8.72 -5.77
C CYS A 31 -13.39 -9.39 -6.51
N GLY A 32 -13.64 -9.81 -7.76
CA GLY A 32 -12.60 -10.42 -8.60
C GLY A 32 -11.76 -9.41 -9.39
N LYS A 33 -11.85 -8.13 -9.06
CA LYS A 33 -11.16 -7.08 -9.80
C LYS A 33 -9.75 -6.84 -9.26
N THR A 34 -8.85 -6.44 -10.16
CA THR A 34 -7.53 -5.96 -9.80
C THR A 34 -7.48 -4.47 -10.06
N ILE A 35 -7.10 -3.72 -9.04
CA ILE A 35 -6.95 -2.26 -9.13
C ILE A 35 -5.45 -1.97 -9.17
N VAL A 36 -5.02 -1.21 -10.19
CA VAL A 36 -3.62 -0.82 -10.33
C VAL A 36 -3.51 0.68 -10.03
N CYS A 37 -2.65 1.03 -9.09
CA CYS A 37 -2.40 2.42 -8.71
C CYS A 37 -0.96 2.79 -9.01
N PHE A 38 -0.77 3.92 -9.68
CA PHE A 38 0.55 4.48 -9.93
C PHE A 38 0.74 5.66 -8.99
N CYS A 39 1.67 5.55 -8.06
CA CYS A 39 1.90 6.60 -7.08
C CYS A 39 3.35 6.59 -6.59
N HIS A 40 3.71 7.65 -5.85
CA HIS A 40 5.02 7.79 -5.23
C HIS A 40 5.01 7.21 -3.83
N PHE A 41 6.21 7.04 -3.25
CA PHE A 41 6.37 6.40 -1.95
C PHE A 41 5.58 7.10 -0.84
N GLY A 42 5.58 8.44 -0.80
CA GLY A 42 4.85 9.16 0.26
C GLY A 42 3.36 8.81 0.29
N ILE A 43 2.72 8.82 -0.87
CA ILE A 43 1.31 8.45 -1.00
C ILE A 43 1.13 6.96 -0.70
N THR A 44 2.01 6.11 -1.21
CA THR A 44 1.96 4.67 -0.94
C THR A 44 2.02 4.39 0.57
N ALA A 45 2.92 5.08 1.28
CA ALA A 45 3.04 4.93 2.73
C ALA A 45 1.73 5.32 3.44
N VAL A 46 1.07 6.40 3.01
CA VAL A 46 -0.22 6.80 3.57
C VAL A 46 -1.29 5.75 3.31
N LEU A 47 -1.37 5.23 2.10
CA LEU A 47 -2.35 4.20 1.73
C LEU A 47 -2.14 2.93 2.54
N LEU A 48 -0.90 2.45 2.63
CA LEU A 48 -0.58 1.25 3.39
C LEU A 48 -0.87 1.44 4.88
N SER A 49 -0.50 2.58 5.43
CA SER A 49 -0.75 2.86 6.85
C SER A 49 -2.24 2.84 7.17
N HIS A 50 -3.06 3.38 6.29
CA HIS A 50 -4.51 3.39 6.45
C HIS A 50 -5.09 1.96 6.41
N LEU A 51 -4.67 1.17 5.44
CA LEU A 51 -5.14 -0.22 5.30
C LEU A 51 -4.68 -1.09 6.46
N TRP A 52 -3.51 -0.84 7.02
CA TRP A 52 -2.91 -1.65 8.09
C TRP A 52 -3.16 -1.09 9.49
N ASN A 53 -3.82 0.08 9.61
CA ASN A 53 -4.10 0.72 10.89
C ASN A 53 -2.84 1.04 11.70
N VAL A 54 -1.83 1.55 11.02
CA VAL A 54 -0.60 2.01 11.65
C VAL A 54 -0.36 3.46 11.27
N SER A 55 0.50 4.15 12.04
CA SER A 55 0.88 5.51 11.71
C SER A 55 1.60 5.56 10.36
N PRO A 56 1.36 6.58 9.52
CA PRO A 56 2.14 6.75 8.28
C PRO A 56 3.64 6.85 8.54
N PHE A 57 4.05 7.36 9.70
CA PHE A 57 5.46 7.41 10.07
C PHE A 57 6.06 6.03 10.26
N THR A 58 5.26 5.05 10.69
CA THR A 58 5.70 3.66 10.82
C THR A 58 6.13 3.11 9.46
N VAL A 59 5.37 3.38 8.41
CA VAL A 59 5.70 2.92 7.06
C VAL A 59 6.85 3.74 6.48
N LEU A 60 6.80 5.08 6.62
CA LEU A 60 7.83 5.97 6.07
C LEU A 60 9.21 5.70 6.65
N HIS A 61 9.29 5.39 7.93
CA HIS A 61 10.56 5.13 8.60
C HIS A 61 10.94 3.65 8.68
N GLY A 62 9.96 2.78 8.47
CA GLY A 62 10.14 1.32 8.59
C GLY A 62 10.41 0.61 7.27
N ALA A 63 10.22 1.28 6.14
CA ALA A 63 10.37 0.66 4.83
C ALA A 63 10.85 1.68 3.79
N PHE A 64 11.52 1.18 2.77
CA PHE A 64 11.83 1.95 1.58
C PHE A 64 11.25 1.22 0.37
N LEU A 65 10.44 1.93 -0.40
CA LEU A 65 9.88 1.41 -1.65
C LEU A 65 10.53 2.16 -2.81
N ALA A 66 11.39 1.46 -3.54
CA ALA A 66 12.14 2.07 -4.64
C ALA A 66 11.20 2.55 -5.75
N PRO A 67 11.61 3.59 -6.50
CA PRO A 67 10.88 3.97 -7.72
C PRO A 67 10.69 2.76 -8.64
N SER A 68 9.51 2.65 -9.23
CA SER A 68 9.10 1.56 -10.10
C SER A 68 8.98 0.20 -9.40
N SER A 69 9.07 0.15 -8.07
CA SER A 69 8.79 -1.08 -7.34
C SER A 69 7.30 -1.40 -7.36
N VAL A 70 6.97 -2.66 -7.11
CA VAL A 70 5.59 -3.16 -7.12
C VAL A 70 5.22 -3.66 -5.74
N THR A 71 4.10 -3.16 -5.22
CA THR A 71 3.52 -3.62 -3.96
C THR A 71 2.14 -4.21 -4.27
N VAL A 72 1.90 -5.41 -3.77
CA VAL A 72 0.65 -6.14 -4.02
C VAL A 72 -0.05 -6.43 -2.69
N LEU A 73 -1.30 -6.00 -2.62
CA LEU A 73 -2.18 -6.29 -1.49
C LEU A 73 -3.37 -7.08 -2.00
N ASN A 74 -3.77 -8.07 -1.23
CA ASN A 74 -4.95 -8.87 -1.52
C ASN A 74 -6.00 -8.65 -0.45
N ALA A 75 -7.24 -8.45 -0.87
CA ALA A 75 -8.37 -8.43 0.05
C ALA A 75 -8.63 -9.87 0.48
N GLU A 76 -8.47 -10.14 1.77
CA GLU A 76 -8.62 -11.47 2.33
C GLU A 76 -9.83 -11.51 3.25
N GLU A 77 -10.74 -12.44 3.00
CA GLU A 77 -11.90 -12.69 3.84
C GLU A 77 -11.69 -13.98 4.63
N ARG A 78 -11.29 -13.85 5.90
CA ARG A 78 -11.21 -15.02 6.80
C ARG A 78 -12.54 -15.31 7.46
N GLN A 79 -13.40 -14.29 7.53
CA GLN A 79 -14.79 -14.42 7.95
C GLN A 79 -15.66 -13.87 6.84
N PRO A 80 -16.80 -14.51 6.53
CA PRO A 80 -17.67 -13.97 5.51
C PRO A 80 -18.05 -12.52 5.79
N GLY A 81 -17.89 -11.67 4.79
CA GLY A 81 -18.26 -10.26 4.86
C GLY A 81 -17.24 -9.33 5.51
N ILE A 82 -16.12 -9.84 6.02
CA ILE A 82 -15.08 -9.01 6.65
C ILE A 82 -13.78 -9.18 5.88
N ALA A 83 -13.26 -8.09 5.36
CA ALA A 83 -12.06 -8.10 4.56
C ALA A 83 -10.92 -7.31 5.21
N TYR A 84 -9.72 -7.86 5.12
CA TYR A 84 -8.47 -7.19 5.45
C TYR A 84 -7.57 -7.20 4.23
N PHE A 85 -6.72 -6.19 4.12
CA PHE A 85 -5.80 -6.10 2.98
C PHE A 85 -4.43 -6.63 3.39
N ARG A 86 -4.15 -7.85 2.93
CA ARG A 86 -2.92 -8.54 3.27
C ARG A 86 -1.87 -8.34 2.19
N CYS A 87 -0.66 -7.99 2.61
CA CYS A 87 0.42 -7.72 1.67
C CYS A 87 1.06 -9.03 1.20
N GLN A 88 1.12 -9.20 -0.10
CA GLN A 88 1.80 -10.33 -0.74
C GLN A 88 3.21 -9.96 -1.13
N MET A 89 3.40 -8.75 -1.67
CA MET A 89 4.69 -8.24 -2.08
C MET A 89 4.82 -6.80 -1.63
N LEU A 90 5.95 -6.43 -1.07
CA LEU A 90 6.22 -5.08 -0.63
C LEU A 90 7.49 -4.57 -1.31
N GLY A 91 7.33 -3.61 -2.23
CA GLY A 91 8.45 -2.97 -2.89
C GLY A 91 9.29 -3.90 -3.76
N ASP A 92 8.66 -4.84 -4.45
CA ASP A 92 9.37 -5.78 -5.31
C ASP A 92 9.99 -5.08 -6.51
N THR A 93 11.26 -5.39 -6.80
CA THR A 93 12.02 -4.84 -7.91
C THR A 93 12.55 -5.92 -8.86
N SER A 94 12.06 -7.15 -8.73
CA SER A 94 12.54 -8.28 -9.53
C SER A 94 12.40 -8.04 -11.03
N HIS A 95 11.35 -7.33 -11.46
CA HIS A 95 11.14 -7.01 -12.88
C HIS A 95 12.24 -6.08 -13.43
N LEU A 96 12.78 -5.20 -12.59
CA LEU A 96 13.90 -4.32 -12.98
C LEU A 96 15.16 -5.14 -13.17
N LEU A 97 15.46 -6.05 -12.23
CA LEU A 97 16.62 -6.91 -12.31
C LEU A 97 16.55 -7.84 -13.50
N MET A 98 15.38 -8.43 -13.75
CA MET A 98 15.17 -9.32 -14.91
C MET A 98 15.30 -8.58 -16.23
N GLY A 99 14.95 -7.29 -16.26
CA GLY A 99 15.08 -6.45 -17.45
C GLY A 99 16.46 -5.81 -17.60
N GLY A 100 17.39 -6.09 -16.68
CA GLY A 100 18.72 -5.49 -16.73
C GLY A 100 18.75 -4.03 -16.30
N GLU A 101 17.69 -3.53 -15.65
CA GLU A 101 17.61 -2.15 -15.23
C GLU A 101 18.10 -1.98 -13.79
N PRO A 102 18.81 -0.89 -13.49
CA PRO A 102 19.25 -0.65 -12.13
C PRO A 102 18.09 -0.21 -11.24
N VAL A 103 18.18 -0.56 -9.95
CA VAL A 103 17.24 -0.07 -8.94
C VAL A 103 17.72 1.30 -8.47
N SER A 104 16.82 2.30 -8.45
CA SER A 104 17.12 3.60 -7.92
C SER A 104 17.01 3.59 -6.40
N TYR A 105 18.02 4.10 -5.73
CA TYR A 105 18.01 4.28 -4.28
C TYR A 105 17.92 5.75 -3.88
N TYR A 106 17.47 6.59 -4.81
CA TYR A 106 17.27 8.02 -4.54
C TYR A 106 16.39 8.22 -3.32
N ALA A 107 16.87 9.02 -2.39
CA ALA A 107 16.19 9.33 -1.13
C ALA A 107 15.82 8.10 -0.29
N SER A 108 16.56 6.98 -0.48
CA SER A 108 16.25 5.73 0.20
C SER A 108 16.58 5.76 1.68
N TYR A 109 17.78 6.18 2.00
CA TYR A 109 18.29 6.18 3.37
C TYR A 109 18.97 7.50 3.65
N ALA A 110 18.90 7.96 4.90
CA ALA A 110 19.67 9.10 5.33
C ALA A 110 21.15 8.70 5.39
N ASP A 111 22.02 9.67 5.11
CA ASP A 111 23.45 9.46 5.31
C ASP A 111 23.73 9.17 6.79
N PRO A 112 24.73 8.34 7.11
CA PRO A 112 25.11 8.11 8.49
C PRO A 112 25.43 9.42 9.19
N PHE A 113 25.02 9.50 10.45
CA PHE A 113 25.32 10.68 11.25
C PHE A 113 26.83 10.84 11.40
N GLN A 114 27.30 12.04 11.11
CA GLN A 114 28.71 12.39 11.18
C GLN A 114 28.88 13.39 12.31
N GLY A 115 28.95 12.86 13.50
CA GLY A 115 29.07 13.65 14.71
C GLY A 115 30.40 14.37 14.89
#